data_c8f46471f2e9ce39188324e428c2bbdf
#
_entry.id   c8f46471f2e9ce39188324e428c2bbdf
#
_cell.length_a   1.000
_cell.length_b   1.000
_cell.length_c   1.000
_cell.angle_alpha   90.00
_cell.angle_beta   90.00
_cell.angle_gamma   90.00
#
_symmetry.space_group_name_H-M   'P 1'
#
loop_
_entity.id
_entity.type
_entity.pdbx_description
1 polymer ?
#
loop_
_entity_poly.entity_id
_entity_poly.type
_entity_poly.pdbx_seq_one_letter_code
_entity_poly.pdbx_strand_id
1 'polypeptide(L)'
;MAKVKQSRTEPEERVARALRELGHAYRRNVRTLPGKPDFANQSKGWAIQVHGCFWHRHDCKRATVPAHHRSEWQGKFARNQARDARVETALTDRGLRVLTLWECEIKNPAQLKATLSHYLK
;
A
#
# COMPACT_ATOMS: atom_id res chain seq x y z
N MET A 1 -15.59 -7.09 20.59
CA MET A 1 -14.76 -7.49 19.47
C MET A 1 -13.57 -6.59 19.33
N ALA A 2 -12.53 -7.19 18.95
CA ALA A 2 -11.34 -6.42 18.73
C ALA A 2 -11.56 -5.49 17.55
N LYS A 3 -11.23 -4.26 17.72
CA LYS A 3 -11.29 -3.33 16.63
C LYS A 3 -10.20 -3.68 15.63
N VAL A 4 -10.56 -3.72 14.37
CA VAL A 4 -9.56 -3.96 13.33
C VAL A 4 -8.64 -2.76 13.30
N LYS A 5 -7.36 -3.02 13.39
CA LYS A 5 -6.39 -1.96 13.32
C LYS A 5 -6.28 -1.46 11.90
N GLN A 6 -6.34 -0.17 11.76
CA GLN A 6 -6.17 0.45 10.45
C GLN A 6 -4.70 0.56 10.07
N SER A 7 -3.82 0.43 11.06
CA SER A 7 -2.38 0.49 10.84
C SER A 7 -1.73 -0.71 11.51
N ARG A 8 -0.50 -1.00 11.13
CA ARG A 8 0.29 -2.09 11.69
C ARG A 8 -0.34 -3.46 11.45
N THR A 9 -0.92 -3.64 10.25
CA THR A 9 -1.35 -4.97 9.83
C THR A 9 -0.12 -5.82 9.53
N GLU A 10 -0.32 -7.13 9.41
CA GLU A 10 0.82 -8.02 9.13
C GLU A 10 1.59 -7.62 7.87
N PRO A 11 0.93 -7.34 6.73
CA PRO A 11 1.67 -6.87 5.57
C PRO A 11 2.47 -5.61 5.84
N GLU A 12 1.89 -4.67 6.59
CA GLU A 12 2.60 -3.43 6.92
C GLU A 12 3.81 -3.70 7.80
N GLU A 13 3.69 -4.63 8.76
CA GLU A 13 4.82 -4.96 9.62
C GLU A 13 5.96 -5.60 8.83
N ARG A 14 5.62 -6.39 7.82
CA ARG A 14 6.65 -6.99 6.96
C ARG A 14 7.40 -5.92 6.19
N VAL A 15 6.68 -4.93 5.67
CA VAL A 15 7.31 -3.82 4.95
C VAL A 15 8.19 -3.01 5.90
N ALA A 16 7.68 -2.73 7.10
CA ALA A 16 8.45 -1.97 8.09
C ALA A 16 9.76 -2.67 8.42
N ARG A 17 9.69 -3.99 8.62
CA ARG A 17 10.90 -4.76 8.92
C ARG A 17 11.89 -4.69 7.77
N ALA A 18 11.42 -4.86 6.53
CA ALA A 18 12.29 -4.82 5.37
C ALA A 18 12.97 -3.44 5.24
N LEU A 19 12.22 -2.38 5.47
CA LEU A 19 12.78 -1.03 5.42
C LEU A 19 13.88 -0.84 6.46
N ARG A 20 13.64 -1.32 7.67
CA ARG A 20 14.65 -1.22 8.73
C ARG A 20 15.90 -2.02 8.38
N GLU A 21 15.70 -3.23 7.85
CA GLU A 21 16.83 -4.08 7.49
C GLU A 21 17.65 -3.50 6.35
N LEU A 22 17.02 -2.74 5.47
CA LEU A 22 17.70 -2.07 4.37
C LEU A 22 18.28 -0.71 4.76
N GLY A 23 18.00 -0.26 5.97
CA GLY A 23 18.53 1.00 6.46
C GLY A 23 17.78 2.24 6.03
N HIS A 24 16.54 2.09 5.60
CA HIS A 24 15.73 3.24 5.19
C HIS A 24 14.98 3.84 6.38
N ALA A 25 15.08 5.15 6.54
CA ALA A 25 14.26 5.86 7.51
C ALA A 25 12.89 6.10 6.92
N TYR A 26 11.87 6.11 7.77
CA TYR A 26 10.50 6.29 7.30
C TYR A 26 9.61 6.79 8.42
N ARG A 27 8.46 7.35 8.03
CA ARG A 27 7.37 7.65 8.94
C ARG A 27 6.18 6.80 8.53
N ARG A 28 5.39 6.41 9.52
CA ARG A 28 4.22 5.55 9.27
C ARG A 28 2.94 6.36 9.34
N ASN A 29 1.99 5.99 8.49
CA ASN A 29 0.62 6.54 8.51
C ASN A 29 0.63 8.06 8.52
N VAL A 30 1.27 8.63 7.51
CA VAL A 30 1.54 10.07 7.46
C VAL A 30 0.28 10.83 7.10
N ARG A 31 -0.37 11.41 8.10
CA ARG A 31 -1.67 12.07 7.92
C ARG A 31 -1.57 13.39 7.16
N THR A 32 -0.40 13.99 7.13
CA THR A 32 -0.21 15.27 6.45
C THR A 32 -0.08 15.12 4.95
N LEU A 33 0.00 13.88 4.47
CA LEU A 33 0.09 13.62 3.04
C LEU A 33 -1.24 13.07 2.51
N PRO A 34 -1.56 13.34 1.23
CA PRO A 34 -2.78 12.80 0.64
C PRO A 34 -2.87 11.29 0.80
N GLY A 35 -4.04 10.80 1.17
CA GLY A 35 -4.28 9.38 1.30
C GLY A 35 -3.60 8.69 2.47
N LYS A 36 -2.93 9.44 3.32
CA LYS A 36 -2.27 8.90 4.50
C LYS A 36 -1.45 7.65 4.15
N PRO A 37 -0.36 7.80 3.37
CA PRO A 37 0.43 6.63 2.97
C PRO A 37 0.95 5.87 4.17
N ASP A 38 1.07 4.56 4.01
CA ASP A 38 1.51 3.70 5.09
C ASP A 38 2.94 3.99 5.53
N PHE A 39 3.79 4.35 4.60
CA PHE A 39 5.19 4.72 4.86
C PHE A 39 5.58 5.85 3.95
N ALA A 40 6.41 6.75 4.43
CA ALA A 40 6.90 7.85 3.59
C ALA A 40 8.22 8.38 4.13
N ASN A 41 9.03 8.90 3.23
CA ASN A 41 10.22 9.66 3.57
C ASN A 41 10.23 10.87 2.65
N GLN A 42 9.77 11.99 3.16
CA GLN A 42 9.63 13.18 2.34
C GLN A 42 10.99 13.74 1.93
N SER A 43 11.99 13.60 2.79
CA SER A 43 13.34 14.06 2.46
C SER A 43 13.93 13.30 1.30
N LYS A 44 13.66 12.00 1.22
CA LYS A 44 14.14 11.18 0.11
C LYS A 44 13.18 11.17 -1.06
N GLY A 45 11.96 11.66 -0.87
CA GLY A 45 10.99 11.81 -1.94
C GLY A 45 10.25 10.55 -2.33
N TRP A 46 9.85 9.72 -1.36
CA TRP A 46 9.07 8.54 -1.68
C TRP A 46 7.95 8.30 -0.67
N ALA A 47 6.94 7.58 -1.13
CA ALA A 47 5.82 7.15 -0.30
C ALA A 47 5.45 5.73 -0.71
N ILE A 48 5.05 4.92 0.26
CA ILE A 48 4.66 3.53 0.03
C ILE A 48 3.23 3.32 0.52
N GLN A 49 2.43 2.70 -0.32
CA GLN A 49 1.09 2.29 0.04
C GLN A 49 1.02 0.76 0.02
N VAL A 50 0.45 0.18 1.05
CA VAL A 50 0.28 -1.27 1.16
C VAL A 50 -1.20 -1.56 0.94
N HIS A 51 -1.52 -2.26 -0.14
CA HIS A 51 -2.89 -2.49 -0.55
C HIS A 51 -3.29 -3.95 -0.40
N GLY A 52 -4.48 -4.18 0.16
CA GLY A 52 -5.07 -5.51 0.17
C GLY A 52 -5.60 -5.85 -1.20
N CYS A 53 -5.27 -7.04 -1.70
CA CYS A 53 -5.61 -7.41 -3.06
C CYS A 53 -7.11 -7.43 -3.31
N PHE A 54 -7.88 -7.89 -2.35
CA PHE A 54 -9.33 -7.98 -2.50
C PHE A 54 -9.97 -6.60 -2.71
N TRP A 55 -9.66 -5.67 -1.80
CA TRP A 55 -10.33 -4.37 -1.80
C TRP A 55 -9.90 -3.47 -2.94
N HIS A 56 -8.68 -3.66 -3.43
CA HIS A 56 -8.12 -2.80 -4.48
C HIS A 56 -8.11 -3.47 -5.84
N ARG A 57 -8.67 -4.67 -5.94
CA ARG A 57 -8.85 -5.40 -7.19
C ARG A 57 -7.54 -5.66 -7.91
N HIS A 58 -6.53 -6.00 -7.14
CA HIS A 58 -5.27 -6.45 -7.72
C HIS A 58 -5.52 -7.77 -8.47
N ASP A 59 -4.92 -7.90 -9.65
CA ASP A 59 -5.12 -9.08 -10.49
C ASP A 59 -4.34 -10.27 -9.95
N CYS A 60 -4.93 -10.95 -8.99
CA CYS A 60 -4.34 -12.14 -8.39
C CYS A 60 -5.45 -12.98 -7.78
N LYS A 61 -5.07 -14.15 -7.26
CA LYS A 61 -6.06 -15.08 -6.72
C LYS A 61 -6.88 -14.51 -5.56
N ARG A 62 -6.32 -13.56 -4.84
CA ARG A 62 -7.00 -12.97 -3.68
C ARG A 62 -8.11 -12.00 -4.06
N ALA A 63 -8.16 -11.58 -5.30
CA ALA A 63 -9.13 -10.59 -5.76
C ALA A 63 -10.41 -11.24 -6.29
N THR A 64 -10.89 -12.27 -5.61
CA THR A 64 -12.10 -12.97 -6.00
C THR A 64 -13.33 -12.20 -5.54
N VAL A 65 -14.28 -11.98 -6.44
CA VAL A 65 -15.52 -11.30 -6.10
C VAL A 65 -16.53 -12.32 -5.61
N PRO A 66 -17.11 -12.13 -4.42
CA PRO A 66 -18.17 -13.02 -3.97
C PRO A 66 -19.34 -12.99 -4.95
N ALA A 67 -19.93 -14.15 -5.23
CA ALA A 67 -21.06 -14.21 -6.13
C ALA A 67 -22.26 -13.45 -5.57
N HIS A 68 -22.44 -13.52 -4.26
CA HIS A 68 -23.53 -12.84 -3.58
C HIS A 68 -23.26 -11.34 -3.56
N HIS A 69 -24.26 -10.56 -3.96
CA HIS A 69 -24.15 -9.08 -4.00
C HIS A 69 -22.99 -8.57 -4.86
N ARG A 70 -22.80 -9.23 -5.99
CA ARG A 70 -21.67 -8.89 -6.89
C ARG A 70 -21.67 -7.42 -7.31
N SER A 71 -22.82 -6.87 -7.65
CA SER A 71 -22.87 -5.47 -8.12
C SER A 71 -22.47 -4.49 -7.01
N GLU A 72 -22.84 -4.79 -5.77
CA GLU A 72 -22.45 -3.93 -4.65
C GLU A 72 -20.96 -3.95 -4.43
N TRP A 73 -20.36 -5.14 -4.53
CA TRP A 73 -18.92 -5.27 -4.39
C TRP A 73 -18.19 -4.53 -5.51
N GLN A 74 -18.68 -4.66 -6.73
CA GLN A 74 -18.05 -3.98 -7.86
C GLN A 74 -18.08 -2.47 -7.71
N GLY A 75 -19.17 -1.92 -7.17
CA GLY A 75 -19.27 -0.50 -6.89
C GLY A 75 -18.22 -0.04 -5.88
N LYS A 76 -18.03 -0.82 -4.82
CA LYS A 76 -17.01 -0.49 -3.82
C LYS A 76 -15.62 -0.55 -4.41
N PHE A 77 -15.34 -1.55 -5.22
CA PHE A 77 -14.01 -1.68 -5.84
C PHE A 77 -13.73 -0.49 -6.76
N ALA A 78 -14.72 -0.09 -7.55
CA ALA A 78 -14.53 1.03 -8.46
C ALA A 78 -14.22 2.32 -7.69
N ARG A 79 -14.92 2.55 -6.59
CA ARG A 79 -14.67 3.74 -5.77
C ARG A 79 -13.27 3.70 -5.16
N ASN A 80 -12.85 2.52 -4.70
CA ASN A 80 -11.51 2.37 -4.13
C ASN A 80 -10.43 2.63 -5.17
N GLN A 81 -10.61 2.10 -6.37
CA GLN A 81 -9.64 2.31 -7.44
C GLN A 81 -9.56 3.77 -7.86
N ALA A 82 -10.70 4.44 -7.95
CA ALA A 82 -10.72 5.85 -8.30
C ALA A 82 -10.01 6.69 -7.22
N ARG A 83 -10.27 6.37 -5.96
CA ARG A 83 -9.61 7.08 -4.85
C ARG A 83 -8.10 6.84 -4.88
N ASP A 84 -7.67 5.59 -5.11
CA ASP A 84 -6.26 5.27 -5.16
C ASP A 84 -5.55 6.05 -6.26
N ALA A 85 -6.19 6.17 -7.42
CA ALA A 85 -5.60 6.94 -8.53
C ALA A 85 -5.47 8.41 -8.17
N ARG A 86 -6.48 8.98 -7.52
CA ARG A 86 -6.41 10.39 -7.09
C ARG A 86 -5.31 10.61 -6.06
N VAL A 87 -5.16 9.67 -5.13
CA VAL A 87 -4.14 9.76 -4.10
C VAL A 87 -2.75 9.69 -4.73
N GLU A 88 -2.55 8.75 -5.65
CA GLU A 88 -1.27 8.62 -6.31
C GLU A 88 -0.90 9.90 -7.06
N THR A 89 -1.85 10.47 -7.79
CA THR A 89 -1.62 11.72 -8.50
C THR A 89 -1.26 12.85 -7.53
N ALA A 90 -1.98 12.95 -6.42
CA ALA A 90 -1.73 14.00 -5.45
C ALA A 90 -0.35 13.86 -4.81
N LEU A 91 0.08 12.64 -4.52
CA LEU A 91 1.41 12.40 -3.95
C LEU A 91 2.50 12.71 -4.98
N THR A 92 2.30 12.29 -6.22
CA THR A 92 3.25 12.57 -7.29
C THR A 92 3.39 14.07 -7.51
N ASP A 93 2.28 14.81 -7.44
CA ASP A 93 2.31 16.26 -7.60
C ASP A 93 3.12 16.94 -6.50
N ARG A 94 3.30 16.28 -5.37
CA ARG A 94 4.14 16.82 -4.29
C ARG A 94 5.61 16.43 -4.45
N GLY A 95 5.96 15.80 -5.57
CA GLY A 95 7.33 15.40 -5.85
C GLY A 95 7.73 14.07 -5.24
N LEU A 96 6.76 13.27 -4.82
CA LEU A 96 7.04 11.97 -4.21
C LEU A 96 6.90 10.86 -5.24
N ARG A 97 7.82 9.89 -5.20
CA ARG A 97 7.66 8.66 -5.95
C ARG A 97 6.75 7.75 -5.15
N VAL A 98 5.74 7.20 -5.80
CA VAL A 98 4.75 6.37 -5.12
C VAL A 98 5.00 4.92 -5.47
N LEU A 99 5.18 4.09 -4.46
CA LEU A 99 5.31 2.65 -4.62
C LEU A 99 4.10 1.99 -3.98
N THR A 100 3.36 1.23 -4.78
CA THR A 100 2.24 0.46 -4.27
C THR A 100 2.68 -0.99 -4.11
N LEU A 101 2.54 -1.52 -2.90
CA LEU A 101 2.87 -2.90 -2.61
C LEU A 101 1.58 -3.65 -2.34
N TRP A 102 1.41 -4.78 -3.01
CA TRP A 102 0.20 -5.59 -2.86
C TRP A 102 0.45 -6.71 -1.87
N GLU A 103 -0.58 -7.04 -1.14
CA GLU A 103 -0.50 -8.05 -0.09
C GLU A 103 0.14 -9.35 -0.58
N CYS A 104 -0.21 -9.78 -1.79
CA CYS A 104 0.33 -11.03 -2.32
C CYS A 104 1.82 -10.93 -2.65
N GLU A 105 2.33 -9.72 -2.89
CA GLU A 105 3.73 -9.50 -3.23
C GLU A 105 4.63 -9.39 -2.00
N ILE A 106 4.04 -9.20 -0.84
CA ILE A 106 4.80 -8.95 0.39
C ILE A 106 5.21 -10.23 1.08
N LYS A 107 4.62 -11.36 0.69
CA LYS A 107 4.84 -12.62 1.40
C LYS A 107 6.27 -13.13 1.34
N ASN A 108 6.99 -12.83 0.27
CA ASN A 108 8.37 -13.28 0.12
C ASN A 108 9.32 -12.18 0.56
N PRO A 109 10.02 -12.33 1.70
CA PRO A 109 10.87 -11.26 2.20
C PRO A 109 12.02 -10.88 1.26
N ALA A 110 12.61 -11.85 0.58
CA ALA A 110 13.71 -11.56 -0.33
C ALA A 110 13.24 -10.73 -1.52
N GLN A 111 12.08 -11.09 -2.08
CA GLN A 111 11.51 -10.35 -3.19
C GLN A 111 11.10 -8.95 -2.76
N LEU A 112 10.52 -8.82 -1.57
CA LEU A 112 10.13 -7.53 -1.03
C LEU A 112 11.34 -6.61 -0.90
N LYS A 113 12.44 -7.12 -0.35
CA LYS A 113 13.66 -6.33 -0.20
C LYS A 113 14.23 -5.92 -1.54
N ALA A 114 14.18 -6.82 -2.52
CA ALA A 114 14.68 -6.49 -3.86
C ALA A 114 13.87 -5.35 -4.47
N THR A 115 12.55 -5.41 -4.33
CA THR A 115 11.67 -4.36 -4.83
C THR A 115 11.96 -3.03 -4.16
N LEU A 116 12.07 -3.03 -2.84
CA LEU A 116 12.33 -1.81 -2.09
C LEU A 116 13.70 -1.22 -2.47
N SER A 117 14.72 -2.07 -2.59
CA SER A 117 16.05 -1.61 -2.97
C SER A 117 16.04 -0.95 -4.34
N HIS A 118 15.25 -1.49 -5.26
CA HIS A 118 15.15 -0.93 -6.60
C HIS A 118 14.47 0.44 -6.60
N TYR A 119 13.37 0.58 -5.86
CA TYR A 119 12.57 1.80 -5.90
C TYR A 119 13.07 2.90 -4.99
N LEU A 120 13.75 2.57 -3.91
CA LEU A 120 14.11 3.55 -2.89
C LEU A 120 15.60 3.92 -2.90
N LYS A 121 16.23 3.77 -4.02
CA LYS A 121 17.65 4.13 -4.13
C LYS A 121 17.88 5.59 -3.85
#